data_93115e9ea82a5ca452941a6bf016ccf7
#
_entry.id   93115e9ea82a5ca452941a6bf016ccf7
#
_cell.length_a   1.000
_cell.length_b   1.000
_cell.length_c   1.000
_cell.angle_alpha   90.00
_cell.angle_beta   90.00
_cell.angle_gamma   90.00
#
_symmetry.space_group_name_H-M   'P 1'
#
loop_
_entity.id
_entity.type
_entity.pdbx_description
1 polymer ?
#
loop_
_entity_poly.entity_id
_entity_poly.type
_entity_poly.pdbx_seq_one_letter_code
_entity_poly.pdbx_strand_id
1 'polypeptide(L)'
;YKEGDGIICTGWRVGELYYGGYSQYAKVKGEFLVKRPKNLSAKQSMILGTAGLTAIQCAFAVKAREELLLQKKVVDVIVTGASGGVGSMAVMILNKLGINVTAVSGKKENHDYLKSLGAKNLINTADLDKDARPLDKGLYDGAVDTVGGNILANVLSHIRDKGIVAACGNANHYKLNTTVMPFIIRGVKLWGINSVDTSKKRRDFLWGELPNLIDFSLLEKSVKEISLDELLNTYSQMLEGK
;
A
#
# COMPACT_ATOMS: atom_id res chain seq x y z
N TYR A 1 2.57 -15.07 -24.76
CA TYR A 1 3.91 -14.50 -24.62
C TYR A 1 4.84 -15.13 -25.63
N LYS A 2 5.82 -14.38 -26.08
CA LYS A 2 6.89 -14.82 -27.00
C LYS A 2 8.23 -14.33 -26.48
N GLU A 3 9.31 -14.89 -27.01
CA GLU A 3 10.66 -14.43 -26.73
C GLU A 3 10.81 -12.92 -26.98
N GLY A 4 11.49 -12.22 -26.08
CA GLY A 4 11.65 -10.77 -26.08
C GLY A 4 10.49 -9.97 -25.44
N ASP A 5 9.37 -10.59 -25.07
CA ASP A 5 8.32 -9.88 -24.34
C ASP A 5 8.79 -9.46 -22.96
N GLY A 6 8.66 -8.17 -22.62
CA GLY A 6 8.81 -7.69 -21.26
C GLY A 6 7.64 -8.17 -20.40
N ILE A 7 7.94 -8.84 -19.28
CA ILE A 7 6.95 -9.43 -18.39
C ILE A 7 7.18 -9.01 -16.95
N ILE A 8 6.12 -9.07 -16.13
CA ILE A 8 6.13 -8.87 -14.68
C ILE A 8 5.51 -10.11 -14.03
N CYS A 9 6.16 -10.62 -12.99
CA CYS A 9 5.64 -11.68 -12.15
C CYS A 9 5.70 -11.24 -10.68
N THR A 10 4.54 -11.09 -10.03
CA THR A 10 4.43 -10.74 -8.60
C THR A 10 3.28 -11.52 -7.96
N GLY A 11 3.41 -11.90 -6.70
CA GLY A 11 2.40 -12.69 -5.98
C GLY A 11 2.33 -14.13 -6.47
N TRP A 12 1.12 -14.71 -6.54
CA TRP A 12 0.88 -16.10 -6.96
C TRP A 12 1.66 -17.15 -6.17
N ARG A 13 2.09 -16.79 -4.96
CA ARG A 13 2.95 -17.59 -4.09
C ARG A 13 4.29 -18.00 -4.72
N VAL A 14 4.77 -17.20 -5.68
CA VAL A 14 6.12 -17.33 -6.23
C VAL A 14 7.11 -16.87 -5.15
N GLY A 15 8.05 -17.75 -4.81
CA GLY A 15 8.94 -17.60 -3.65
C GLY A 15 8.42 -18.26 -2.37
N GLU A 16 7.19 -18.81 -2.38
CA GLU A 16 6.60 -19.56 -1.26
C GLU A 16 6.31 -21.03 -1.64
N LEU A 17 5.40 -21.24 -2.59
CA LEU A 17 5.02 -22.57 -3.11
C LEU A 17 5.72 -22.90 -4.43
N TYR A 18 6.21 -21.91 -5.14
CA TYR A 18 6.97 -22.04 -6.38
C TYR A 18 8.33 -21.40 -6.18
N TYR A 19 9.32 -21.79 -6.98
CA TYR A 19 10.63 -21.14 -6.97
C TYR A 19 10.51 -19.63 -7.19
N GLY A 20 11.28 -18.85 -6.41
CA GLY A 20 11.26 -17.39 -6.44
C GLY A 20 12.02 -16.77 -7.61
N GLY A 21 12.14 -15.46 -7.60
CA GLY A 21 12.76 -14.66 -8.66
C GLY A 21 14.19 -14.18 -8.37
N TYR A 22 14.80 -14.57 -7.25
CA TYR A 22 16.20 -14.22 -6.94
C TYR A 22 17.18 -15.12 -7.69
N SER A 23 17.14 -15.01 -9.02
CA SER A 23 17.97 -15.79 -9.95
C SER A 23 18.01 -15.12 -11.33
N GLN A 24 19.02 -15.46 -12.14
CA GLN A 24 19.10 -14.95 -13.52
C GLN A 24 17.97 -15.48 -14.40
N TYR A 25 17.45 -16.66 -14.10
CA TYR A 25 16.40 -17.31 -14.85
C TYR A 25 15.36 -17.91 -13.90
N ALA A 26 14.08 -17.80 -14.25
CA ALA A 26 12.98 -18.39 -13.50
C ALA A 26 12.01 -19.11 -14.44
N LYS A 27 11.53 -20.29 -14.04
CA LYS A 27 10.46 -21.01 -14.73
C LYS A 27 9.16 -20.76 -13.99
N VAL A 28 8.24 -20.04 -14.61
CA VAL A 28 6.95 -19.67 -14.01
C VAL A 28 5.81 -20.01 -14.96
N LYS A 29 4.58 -20.16 -14.41
CA LYS A 29 3.40 -20.37 -15.23
C LYS A 29 3.04 -19.11 -16.00
N GLY A 30 2.64 -19.24 -17.27
CA GLY A 30 2.26 -18.10 -18.10
C GLY A 30 1.07 -17.31 -17.55
N GLU A 31 0.16 -17.96 -16.81
CA GLU A 31 -0.98 -17.32 -16.17
C GLU A 31 -0.59 -16.37 -15.02
N PHE A 32 0.63 -16.51 -14.46
CA PHE A 32 1.15 -15.61 -13.42
C PHE A 32 1.73 -14.32 -13.98
N LEU A 33 1.96 -14.28 -15.28
CA LEU A 33 2.64 -13.18 -15.93
C LEU A 33 1.67 -12.06 -16.31
N VAL A 34 2.15 -10.83 -16.14
CA VAL A 34 1.55 -9.62 -16.70
C VAL A 34 2.48 -9.06 -17.76
N LYS A 35 1.94 -8.60 -18.87
CA LYS A 35 2.75 -7.91 -19.89
C LYS A 35 3.17 -6.55 -19.31
N ARG A 36 4.47 -6.29 -19.30
CA ARG A 36 5.00 -5.02 -18.79
C ARG A 36 4.52 -3.87 -19.69
N PRO A 37 3.92 -2.81 -19.11
CA PRO A 37 3.56 -1.61 -19.86
C PRO A 37 4.76 -1.02 -20.59
N LYS A 38 4.55 -0.49 -21.79
CA LYS A 38 5.63 0.05 -22.63
C LYS A 38 6.34 1.26 -22.01
N ASN A 39 5.62 2.04 -21.22
CA ASN A 39 6.10 3.22 -20.49
C ASN A 39 6.69 2.89 -19.12
N LEU A 40 6.99 1.63 -18.83
CA LEU A 40 7.57 1.17 -17.56
C LEU A 40 8.83 0.35 -17.85
N SER A 41 9.98 0.77 -17.31
CA SER A 41 11.22 -0.01 -17.42
C SER A 41 11.18 -1.27 -16.55
N ALA A 42 12.08 -2.22 -16.77
CA ALA A 42 12.21 -3.40 -15.91
C ALA A 42 12.57 -2.99 -14.47
N LYS A 43 13.51 -2.06 -14.30
CA LYS A 43 13.89 -1.50 -13.00
C LYS A 43 12.69 -0.87 -12.29
N GLN A 44 11.95 0.01 -12.95
CA GLN A 44 10.76 0.64 -12.38
C GLN A 44 9.68 -0.38 -12.02
N SER A 45 9.51 -1.44 -12.81
CA SER A 45 8.58 -2.53 -12.47
C SER A 45 8.96 -3.20 -11.15
N MET A 46 10.26 -3.38 -10.90
CA MET A 46 10.74 -4.01 -9.64
C MET A 46 10.74 -3.04 -8.46
N ILE A 47 10.94 -1.74 -8.69
CA ILE A 47 10.73 -0.70 -7.67
C ILE A 47 9.28 -0.73 -7.17
N LEU A 48 8.32 -0.85 -8.07
CA LEU A 48 6.91 -0.98 -7.70
C LEU A 48 6.63 -2.33 -7.03
N GLY A 49 7.00 -3.41 -7.67
CA GLY A 49 6.83 -4.77 -7.16
C GLY A 49 5.43 -5.06 -6.61
N THR A 50 5.38 -5.89 -5.58
CA THR A 50 4.15 -6.19 -4.84
C THR A 50 3.63 -4.96 -4.07
N ALA A 51 4.53 -4.09 -3.60
CA ALA A 51 4.16 -2.91 -2.84
C ALA A 51 3.32 -1.92 -3.68
N GLY A 52 3.74 -1.62 -4.92
CA GLY A 52 2.98 -0.76 -5.82
C GLY A 52 1.62 -1.35 -6.19
N LEU A 53 1.58 -2.66 -6.50
CA LEU A 53 0.33 -3.36 -6.79
C LEU A 53 -0.64 -3.34 -5.59
N THR A 54 -0.14 -3.45 -4.37
CA THR A 54 -0.94 -3.39 -3.15
C THR A 54 -1.44 -1.96 -2.90
N ALA A 55 -0.55 -0.97 -3.03
CA ALA A 55 -0.88 0.43 -2.80
C ALA A 55 -2.00 0.94 -3.73
N ILE A 56 -1.94 0.61 -5.03
CA ILE A 56 -3.00 1.02 -5.96
C ILE A 56 -4.33 0.33 -5.67
N GLN A 57 -4.30 -0.93 -5.23
CA GLN A 57 -5.53 -1.63 -4.82
C GLN A 57 -6.16 -0.98 -3.60
N CYS A 58 -5.34 -0.62 -2.60
CA CYS A 58 -5.80 0.10 -1.40
C CYS A 58 -6.41 1.46 -1.77
N ALA A 59 -5.72 2.25 -2.60
CA ALA A 59 -6.20 3.56 -3.02
C ALA A 59 -7.54 3.47 -3.76
N PHE A 60 -7.69 2.50 -4.67
CA PHE A 60 -8.95 2.30 -5.39
C PHE A 60 -10.06 1.73 -4.51
N ALA A 61 -9.74 0.90 -3.50
CA ALA A 61 -10.72 0.45 -2.52
C ALA A 61 -11.25 1.64 -1.69
N VAL A 62 -10.38 2.53 -1.22
CA VAL A 62 -10.78 3.74 -0.50
C VAL A 62 -11.64 4.64 -1.38
N LYS A 63 -11.26 4.82 -2.66
CA LYS A 63 -11.99 5.65 -3.62
C LYS A 63 -13.38 5.10 -3.96
N ALA A 64 -13.62 3.79 -3.85
CA ALA A 64 -14.94 3.18 -4.05
C ALA A 64 -16.02 3.72 -3.08
N ARG A 65 -15.63 4.43 -2.00
CA ARG A 65 -16.57 5.18 -1.16
C ARG A 65 -17.39 6.20 -1.95
N GLU A 66 -16.83 6.79 -3.01
CA GLU A 66 -17.52 7.78 -3.85
C GLU A 66 -18.81 7.20 -4.47
N GLU A 67 -18.77 5.93 -4.90
CA GLU A 67 -19.93 5.22 -5.43
C GLU A 67 -21.00 4.99 -4.37
N LEU A 68 -20.58 4.68 -3.12
CA LEU A 68 -21.49 4.44 -1.99
C LEU A 68 -22.23 5.71 -1.52
N LEU A 69 -21.68 6.88 -1.79
CA LEU A 69 -22.21 8.17 -1.36
C LEU A 69 -22.72 9.03 -2.53
N LEU A 70 -23.16 8.40 -3.63
CA LEU A 70 -23.68 9.11 -4.81
C LEU A 70 -22.70 10.20 -5.27
N GLN A 71 -21.46 9.82 -5.50
CA GLN A 71 -20.37 10.66 -6.00
C GLN A 71 -19.83 11.73 -5.02
N LYS A 72 -20.14 11.65 -3.73
CA LYS A 72 -19.45 12.49 -2.75
C LYS A 72 -17.97 12.14 -2.71
N LYS A 73 -17.11 13.08 -3.13
CA LYS A 73 -15.66 12.88 -3.24
C LYS A 73 -15.02 12.45 -1.94
N VAL A 74 -14.04 11.55 -2.05
CA VAL A 74 -13.06 11.29 -0.99
C VAL A 74 -12.09 12.46 -0.92
N VAL A 75 -11.96 13.08 0.24
CA VAL A 75 -11.13 14.28 0.44
C VAL A 75 -9.94 14.01 1.35
N ASP A 76 -10.16 13.38 2.50
CA ASP A 76 -9.13 13.19 3.51
C ASP A 76 -8.92 11.69 3.77
N VAL A 77 -7.69 11.21 3.61
CA VAL A 77 -7.31 9.81 3.84
C VAL A 77 -6.09 9.75 4.74
N ILE A 78 -6.10 8.81 5.69
CA ILE A 78 -4.94 8.51 6.54
C ILE A 78 -4.22 7.26 6.03
N VAL A 79 -2.88 7.31 6.01
CA VAL A 79 -2.02 6.18 5.61
C VAL A 79 -1.12 5.82 6.78
N THR A 80 -1.26 4.60 7.32
CA THR A 80 -0.39 4.08 8.39
C THR A 80 0.84 3.38 7.81
N GLY A 81 1.95 3.35 8.56
CA GLY A 81 3.21 2.82 8.04
C GLY A 81 3.66 3.53 6.76
N ALA A 82 3.41 4.84 6.70
CA ALA A 82 3.53 5.65 5.48
C ALA A 82 4.94 5.66 4.88
N SER A 83 5.98 5.48 5.68
CA SER A 83 7.38 5.43 5.20
C SER A 83 7.82 4.06 4.66
N GLY A 84 6.97 3.02 4.78
CA GLY A 84 7.22 1.70 4.22
C GLY A 84 6.90 1.61 2.72
N GLY A 85 7.22 0.49 2.09
CA GLY A 85 7.06 0.30 0.65
C GLY A 85 5.63 0.54 0.16
N VAL A 86 4.63 -0.10 0.76
CA VAL A 86 3.21 0.11 0.39
C VAL A 86 2.74 1.51 0.78
N GLY A 87 3.07 1.95 2.00
CA GLY A 87 2.61 3.23 2.55
C GLY A 87 3.07 4.42 1.72
N SER A 88 4.35 4.49 1.35
CA SER A 88 4.92 5.58 0.55
C SER A 88 4.29 5.67 -0.84
N MET A 89 4.08 4.54 -1.49
CA MET A 89 3.39 4.51 -2.77
C MET A 89 1.90 4.85 -2.64
N ALA A 90 1.23 4.44 -1.56
CA ALA A 90 -0.15 4.83 -1.29
C ALA A 90 -0.28 6.35 -1.09
N VAL A 91 0.64 6.99 -0.36
CA VAL A 91 0.70 8.45 -0.21
C VAL A 91 0.78 9.12 -1.57
N MET A 92 1.71 8.68 -2.43
CA MET A 92 1.91 9.25 -3.76
C MET A 92 0.69 9.06 -4.66
N ILE A 93 0.13 7.87 -4.73
CA ILE A 93 -1.05 7.55 -5.55
C ILE A 93 -2.25 8.38 -5.11
N LEU A 94 -2.55 8.42 -3.80
CA LEU A 94 -3.68 9.19 -3.26
C LEU A 94 -3.52 10.69 -3.53
N ASN A 95 -2.32 11.24 -3.34
CA ASN A 95 -2.02 12.63 -3.68
C ASN A 95 -2.23 12.91 -5.17
N LYS A 96 -1.76 12.01 -6.06
CA LYS A 96 -1.96 12.14 -7.52
C LYS A 96 -3.44 12.09 -7.92
N LEU A 97 -4.27 11.39 -7.14
CA LEU A 97 -5.73 11.36 -7.29
C LEU A 97 -6.43 12.60 -6.69
N GLY A 98 -5.68 13.59 -6.18
CA GLY A 98 -6.21 14.83 -5.61
C GLY A 98 -6.77 14.68 -4.19
N ILE A 99 -6.36 13.66 -3.46
CA ILE A 99 -6.79 13.37 -2.09
C ILE A 99 -5.78 13.93 -1.09
N ASN A 100 -6.25 14.58 -0.03
CA ASN A 100 -5.42 15.04 1.07
C ASN A 100 -4.95 13.85 1.91
N VAL A 101 -3.65 13.64 2.01
CA VAL A 101 -3.08 12.53 2.74
C VAL A 101 -2.52 12.98 4.07
N THR A 102 -2.97 12.32 5.15
CA THR A 102 -2.32 12.34 6.46
C THR A 102 -1.46 11.09 6.59
N ALA A 103 -0.15 11.26 6.64
CA ALA A 103 0.80 10.15 6.74
C ALA A 103 1.18 9.88 8.20
N VAL A 104 1.15 8.61 8.62
CA VAL A 104 1.54 8.18 9.97
C VAL A 104 2.91 7.51 9.90
N SER A 105 3.89 8.07 10.63
CA SER A 105 5.24 7.53 10.71
C SER A 105 5.86 7.83 12.07
N GLY A 106 6.52 6.85 12.66
CA GLY A 106 7.29 7.01 13.91
C GLY A 106 8.69 7.61 13.68
N LYS A 107 9.15 7.68 12.44
CA LYS A 107 10.50 8.11 12.07
C LYS A 107 10.48 9.57 11.59
N LYS A 108 10.95 10.51 12.44
CA LYS A 108 10.97 11.94 12.10
C LYS A 108 11.85 12.26 10.88
N GLU A 109 12.91 11.51 10.68
CA GLU A 109 13.81 11.62 9.53
C GLU A 109 13.11 11.38 8.18
N ASN A 110 11.97 10.69 8.18
CA ASN A 110 11.18 10.43 6.97
C ASN A 110 10.13 11.52 6.68
N HIS A 111 10.01 12.56 7.51
CA HIS A 111 8.97 13.57 7.35
C HIS A 111 9.10 14.36 6.04
N ASP A 112 10.31 14.79 5.69
CA ASP A 112 10.53 15.55 4.44
C ASP A 112 10.32 14.67 3.20
N TYR A 113 10.72 13.40 3.28
CA TYR A 113 10.41 12.40 2.25
C TYR A 113 8.89 12.25 2.06
N LEU A 114 8.14 12.05 3.15
CA LEU A 114 6.69 11.89 3.07
C LEU A 114 5.98 13.14 2.52
N LYS A 115 6.44 14.33 2.91
CA LYS A 115 5.95 15.59 2.32
C LYS A 115 6.26 15.68 0.82
N SER A 116 7.46 15.27 0.39
CA SER A 116 7.81 15.24 -1.03
C SER A 116 6.95 14.28 -1.85
N LEU A 117 6.43 13.20 -1.25
CA LEU A 117 5.45 12.29 -1.86
C LEU A 117 4.03 12.87 -1.91
N GLY A 118 3.77 14.01 -1.25
CA GLY A 118 2.47 14.67 -1.23
C GLY A 118 1.67 14.50 0.06
N ALA A 119 2.29 14.04 1.16
CA ALA A 119 1.62 14.06 2.45
C ALA A 119 1.37 15.50 2.91
N LYS A 120 0.09 15.83 3.14
CA LYS A 120 -0.33 17.15 3.63
C LYS A 120 -0.12 17.31 5.12
N ASN A 121 -0.39 16.25 5.88
CA ASN A 121 -0.25 16.20 7.32
C ASN A 121 0.59 14.98 7.73
N LEU A 122 1.21 15.10 8.91
CA LEU A 122 2.02 14.04 9.51
C LEU A 122 1.55 13.80 10.94
N ILE A 123 1.44 12.54 11.34
CA ILE A 123 1.11 12.08 12.70
C ILE A 123 2.19 11.11 13.15
N ASN A 124 2.60 11.19 14.41
CA ASN A 124 3.49 10.21 14.98
C ASN A 124 2.74 8.90 15.25
N THR A 125 3.37 7.77 14.96
CA THR A 125 2.81 6.44 15.23
C THR A 125 2.39 6.27 16.69
N ALA A 126 3.20 6.81 17.65
CA ALA A 126 2.90 6.74 19.06
C ALA A 126 1.58 7.42 19.48
N ASP A 127 1.12 8.39 18.69
CA ASP A 127 -0.16 9.07 18.98
C ASP A 127 -1.37 8.16 18.74
N LEU A 128 -1.20 7.12 17.92
CA LEU A 128 -2.24 6.15 17.57
C LEU A 128 -2.01 4.76 18.18
N ASP A 129 -0.83 4.46 18.69
CA ASP A 129 -0.51 3.15 19.31
C ASP A 129 -0.89 3.11 20.79
N LYS A 130 -2.18 3.18 21.03
CA LYS A 130 -2.83 3.15 22.35
C LYS A 130 -4.21 2.54 22.24
N ASP A 131 -4.87 2.30 23.36
CA ASP A 131 -6.24 1.80 23.38
C ASP A 131 -7.19 2.75 22.65
N ALA A 132 -7.96 2.20 21.72
CA ALA A 132 -8.88 2.96 20.91
C ALA A 132 -10.19 3.21 21.66
N ARG A 133 -10.75 4.41 21.49
CA ARG A 133 -12.14 4.68 21.89
C ARG A 133 -13.10 3.93 20.95
N PRO A 134 -14.28 3.54 21.42
CA PRO A 134 -15.31 2.93 20.58
C PRO A 134 -15.65 3.76 19.33
N LEU A 135 -15.73 5.08 19.49
CA LEU A 135 -15.86 6.10 18.45
C LEU A 135 -15.14 7.37 18.89
N ASP A 136 -14.53 8.04 17.94
CA ASP A 136 -13.94 9.36 18.12
C ASP A 136 -14.42 10.31 17.01
N LYS A 137 -13.87 11.54 16.93
CA LYS A 137 -14.23 12.50 15.89
C LYS A 137 -13.94 11.93 14.50
N GLY A 138 -14.93 11.94 13.60
CA GLY A 138 -14.76 11.55 12.20
C GLY A 138 -13.88 12.54 11.46
N LEU A 139 -12.66 12.14 11.14
CA LEU A 139 -11.63 12.98 10.52
C LEU A 139 -11.34 12.59 9.08
N TYR A 140 -11.46 11.30 8.75
CA TYR A 140 -11.02 10.75 7.48
C TYR A 140 -12.14 10.06 6.72
N ASP A 141 -12.15 10.21 5.42
CA ASP A 141 -13.09 9.52 4.53
C ASP A 141 -12.68 8.06 4.28
N GLY A 142 -11.42 7.75 4.54
CA GLY A 142 -10.88 6.40 4.42
C GLY A 142 -9.46 6.29 4.94
N ALA A 143 -8.94 5.08 4.88
CA ALA A 143 -7.57 4.79 5.30
C ALA A 143 -6.92 3.70 4.44
N VAL A 144 -5.60 3.76 4.35
CA VAL A 144 -4.76 2.64 3.94
C VAL A 144 -3.95 2.20 5.16
N ASP A 145 -4.17 0.98 5.61
CA ASP A 145 -3.49 0.44 6.78
C ASP A 145 -2.51 -0.68 6.42
N THR A 146 -1.26 -0.51 6.85
CA THR A 146 -0.18 -1.46 6.64
C THR A 146 0.36 -2.05 7.95
N VAL A 147 -0.18 -1.63 9.09
CA VAL A 147 0.43 -1.95 10.39
C VAL A 147 -0.44 -2.77 11.33
N GLY A 148 -1.77 -2.64 11.26
CA GLY A 148 -2.68 -3.38 12.13
C GLY A 148 -2.69 -2.89 13.59
N GLY A 149 -3.05 -3.77 14.50
CA GLY A 149 -2.99 -3.54 15.95
C GLY A 149 -3.84 -2.39 16.46
N ASN A 150 -3.36 -1.75 17.53
CA ASN A 150 -4.01 -0.59 18.16
C ASN A 150 -4.09 0.61 17.20
N ILE A 151 -3.11 0.76 16.31
CA ILE A 151 -3.09 1.83 15.30
C ILE A 151 -4.29 1.71 14.38
N LEU A 152 -4.55 0.52 13.83
CA LEU A 152 -5.74 0.27 13.01
C LEU A 152 -7.03 0.48 13.80
N ALA A 153 -7.10 0.06 15.07
CA ALA A 153 -8.26 0.27 15.92
C ALA A 153 -8.57 1.77 16.12
N ASN A 154 -7.53 2.58 16.37
CA ASN A 154 -7.65 4.04 16.46
C ASN A 154 -8.07 4.66 15.14
N VAL A 155 -7.47 4.24 14.02
CA VAL A 155 -7.88 4.71 12.69
C VAL A 155 -9.37 4.45 12.45
N LEU A 156 -9.88 3.25 12.73
CA LEU A 156 -11.30 2.90 12.56
C LEU A 156 -12.23 3.84 13.35
N SER A 157 -11.85 4.22 14.57
CA SER A 157 -12.65 5.13 15.40
C SER A 157 -12.75 6.55 14.82
N HIS A 158 -11.79 6.97 13.98
CA HIS A 158 -11.71 8.29 13.36
C HIS A 158 -12.28 8.35 11.93
N ILE A 159 -12.82 7.26 11.40
CA ILE A 159 -13.39 7.24 10.05
C ILE A 159 -14.78 7.86 10.05
N ARG A 160 -15.07 8.69 9.03
CA ARG A 160 -16.38 9.30 8.75
C ARG A 160 -17.38 8.25 8.25
N ASP A 161 -18.66 8.66 8.16
CA ASP A 161 -19.75 7.82 7.65
C ASP A 161 -19.40 7.16 6.32
N LYS A 162 -19.68 5.85 6.25
CA LYS A 162 -19.45 4.97 5.09
C LYS A 162 -18.01 4.99 4.57
N GLY A 163 -17.05 5.42 5.41
CA GLY A 163 -15.65 5.39 5.04
C GLY A 163 -15.13 3.98 4.85
N ILE A 164 -14.04 3.85 4.07
CA ILE A 164 -13.42 2.55 3.76
C ILE A 164 -11.98 2.54 4.28
N VAL A 165 -11.65 1.52 5.08
CA VAL A 165 -10.31 1.23 5.53
C VAL A 165 -9.78 0.02 4.75
N ALA A 166 -8.80 0.24 3.88
CA ALA A 166 -8.11 -0.80 3.13
C ALA A 166 -6.94 -1.30 3.97
N ALA A 167 -7.07 -2.49 4.56
CA ALA A 167 -6.05 -3.12 5.39
C ALA A 167 -5.26 -4.15 4.57
N CYS A 168 -3.95 -4.00 4.50
CA CYS A 168 -3.08 -4.87 3.69
C CYS A 168 -1.84 -5.37 4.43
N GLY A 169 -1.65 -5.01 5.69
CA GLY A 169 -0.47 -5.42 6.45
C GLY A 169 -0.73 -5.46 7.97
N ASN A 170 0.25 -6.00 8.68
CA ASN A 170 0.21 -6.20 10.13
C ASN A 170 1.60 -5.98 10.76
N ALA A 171 2.35 -4.99 10.25
CA ALA A 171 3.73 -4.75 10.64
C ALA A 171 3.90 -4.44 12.15
N ASN A 172 2.88 -3.87 12.80
CA ASN A 172 2.86 -3.72 14.27
C ASN A 172 2.27 -4.98 14.92
N HIS A 173 1.01 -5.33 14.59
CA HIS A 173 0.36 -6.47 15.23
C HIS A 173 -0.78 -7.02 14.35
N TYR A 174 -1.00 -8.36 14.41
CA TYR A 174 -2.07 -9.03 13.66
C TYR A 174 -3.43 -8.99 14.38
N LYS A 175 -3.48 -8.77 15.70
CA LYS A 175 -4.74 -8.67 16.45
C LYS A 175 -5.33 -7.28 16.30
N LEU A 176 -6.64 -7.21 16.20
CA LEU A 176 -7.40 -5.97 16.12
C LEU A 176 -8.34 -5.85 17.31
N ASN A 177 -8.00 -5.01 18.27
CA ASN A 177 -8.82 -4.72 19.46
C ASN A 177 -9.70 -3.49 19.15
N THR A 178 -10.90 -3.72 18.63
CA THR A 178 -11.87 -2.66 18.34
C THR A 178 -13.27 -3.06 18.78
N THR A 179 -14.22 -2.15 18.67
CA THR A 179 -15.62 -2.40 18.95
C THR A 179 -16.41 -2.43 17.64
N VAL A 180 -17.69 -2.85 17.71
CA VAL A 180 -18.58 -2.82 16.54
C VAL A 180 -19.11 -1.41 16.22
N MET A 181 -18.85 -0.41 17.06
CA MET A 181 -19.42 0.93 16.96
C MET A 181 -19.09 1.66 15.64
N PRO A 182 -17.83 1.67 15.12
CA PRO A 182 -17.55 2.28 13.81
C PRO A 182 -18.36 1.66 12.68
N PHE A 183 -18.59 0.36 12.75
CA PHE A 183 -19.32 -0.39 11.72
C PHE A 183 -20.83 -0.15 11.79
N ILE A 184 -21.43 -0.19 12.98
CA ILE A 184 -22.88 -0.03 13.15
C ILE A 184 -23.29 1.43 12.99
N ILE A 185 -22.61 2.36 13.68
CA ILE A 185 -23.04 3.77 13.75
C ILE A 185 -22.66 4.54 12.50
N ARG A 186 -21.47 4.28 11.91
CA ARG A 186 -20.99 5.03 10.74
C ARG A 186 -20.94 4.20 9.46
N GLY A 187 -21.31 2.92 9.51
CA GLY A 187 -21.24 2.04 8.34
C GLY A 187 -19.84 1.93 7.74
N VAL A 188 -18.78 2.07 8.57
CA VAL A 188 -17.39 1.93 8.15
C VAL A 188 -17.18 0.55 7.58
N LYS A 189 -16.38 0.44 6.52
CA LYS A 189 -15.97 -0.83 5.93
C LYS A 189 -14.51 -1.08 6.18
N LEU A 190 -14.18 -2.20 6.82
CA LEU A 190 -12.82 -2.72 6.87
C LEU A 190 -12.67 -3.74 5.73
N TRP A 191 -11.83 -3.39 4.75
CA TRP A 191 -11.64 -4.19 3.54
C TRP A 191 -10.21 -4.72 3.47
N GLY A 192 -10.05 -6.04 3.62
CA GLY A 192 -8.77 -6.72 3.46
C GLY A 192 -8.31 -6.72 2.00
N ILE A 193 -7.08 -6.28 1.75
CA ILE A 193 -6.47 -6.27 0.42
C ILE A 193 -5.40 -7.36 0.34
N ASN A 194 -5.74 -8.43 -0.38
CA ASN A 194 -4.82 -9.53 -0.69
C ASN A 194 -4.29 -9.37 -2.11
N SER A 195 -3.07 -8.87 -2.25
CA SER A 195 -2.42 -8.70 -3.57
C SER A 195 -1.85 -10.02 -4.14
N VAL A 196 -1.69 -11.06 -3.31
CA VAL A 196 -1.13 -12.36 -3.73
C VAL A 196 -2.07 -13.05 -4.70
N ASP A 197 -3.37 -13.08 -4.40
CA ASP A 197 -4.40 -13.82 -5.15
C ASP A 197 -5.24 -12.91 -6.07
N THR A 198 -4.75 -11.69 -6.35
CA THR A 198 -5.41 -10.78 -7.30
C THR A 198 -5.49 -11.41 -8.68
N SER A 199 -6.69 -11.48 -9.26
CA SER A 199 -6.91 -12.11 -10.58
C SER A 199 -6.06 -11.48 -11.68
N LYS A 200 -5.68 -12.28 -12.69
CA LYS A 200 -4.87 -11.80 -13.83
C LYS A 200 -5.48 -10.57 -14.49
N LYS A 201 -6.79 -10.56 -14.78
CA LYS A 201 -7.49 -9.44 -15.39
C LYS A 201 -7.34 -8.16 -14.55
N ARG A 202 -7.46 -8.28 -13.23
CA ARG A 202 -7.29 -7.13 -12.32
C ARG A 202 -5.83 -6.66 -12.29
N ARG A 203 -4.87 -7.59 -12.28
CA ARG A 203 -3.43 -7.25 -12.36
C ARG A 203 -3.09 -6.52 -13.64
N ASP A 204 -3.53 -7.02 -14.80
CA ASP A 204 -3.28 -6.39 -16.10
C ASP A 204 -3.76 -4.93 -16.10
N PHE A 205 -4.97 -4.68 -15.57
CA PHE A 205 -5.52 -3.34 -15.42
C PHE A 205 -4.68 -2.47 -14.49
N LEU A 206 -4.38 -2.95 -13.29
CA LEU A 206 -3.66 -2.16 -12.28
C LEU A 206 -2.23 -1.83 -12.69
N TRP A 207 -1.52 -2.77 -13.32
CA TRP A 207 -0.19 -2.52 -13.86
C TRP A 207 -0.21 -1.51 -15.02
N GLY A 208 -1.30 -1.44 -15.77
CA GLY A 208 -1.50 -0.42 -16.80
C GLY A 208 -1.70 0.99 -16.22
N GLU A 209 -2.36 1.10 -15.05
CA GLU A 209 -2.63 2.37 -14.38
C GLU A 209 -1.44 2.91 -13.57
N LEU A 210 -0.63 2.03 -12.96
CA LEU A 210 0.46 2.40 -12.06
C LEU A 210 1.42 3.44 -12.63
N PRO A 211 1.92 3.35 -13.88
CA PRO A 211 2.87 4.33 -14.43
C PRO A 211 2.33 5.77 -14.47
N ASN A 212 1.00 5.92 -14.52
CA ASN A 212 0.34 7.24 -14.58
C ASN A 212 0.17 7.88 -13.20
N LEU A 213 0.26 7.08 -12.14
CA LEU A 213 0.00 7.48 -10.75
C LEU A 213 1.27 7.61 -9.91
N ILE A 214 2.42 7.26 -10.46
CA ILE A 214 3.71 7.22 -9.75
C ILE A 214 4.68 8.24 -10.35
N ASP A 215 5.31 9.01 -9.50
CA ASP A 215 6.47 9.82 -9.86
C ASP A 215 7.76 9.06 -9.53
N PHE A 216 8.35 8.44 -10.54
CA PHE A 216 9.57 7.65 -10.38
C PHE A 216 10.77 8.50 -9.96
N SER A 217 10.80 9.79 -10.30
CA SER A 217 11.90 10.69 -9.90
C SER A 217 12.01 10.86 -8.37
N LEU A 218 10.88 10.72 -7.67
CA LEU A 218 10.82 10.73 -6.22
C LEU A 218 11.12 9.36 -5.61
N LEU A 219 10.56 8.27 -6.18
CA LEU A 219 10.78 6.92 -5.66
C LEU A 219 12.23 6.46 -5.83
N GLU A 220 12.86 6.72 -6.95
CA GLU A 220 14.22 6.27 -7.25
C GLU A 220 15.25 6.81 -6.25
N LYS A 221 14.97 7.94 -5.59
CA LYS A 221 15.82 8.49 -4.53
C LYS A 221 15.88 7.63 -3.26
N SER A 222 14.86 6.81 -3.03
CA SER A 222 14.75 5.91 -1.87
C SER A 222 15.11 4.45 -2.20
N VAL A 223 15.55 4.18 -3.44
CA VAL A 223 15.89 2.84 -3.90
C VAL A 223 17.37 2.59 -3.79
N LYS A 224 17.73 1.45 -3.19
CA LYS A 224 19.06 0.90 -3.22
C LYS A 224 19.09 -0.33 -4.13
N GLU A 225 19.93 -0.31 -5.15
CA GLU A 225 20.20 -1.46 -6.00
C GLU A 225 21.33 -2.30 -5.37
N ILE A 226 21.12 -3.58 -5.26
CA ILE A 226 22.07 -4.53 -4.68
C ILE A 226 22.30 -5.71 -5.62
N SER A 227 23.46 -6.36 -5.49
CA SER A 227 23.76 -7.63 -6.16
C SER A 227 23.08 -8.81 -5.45
N LEU A 228 23.02 -9.97 -6.11
CA LEU A 228 22.53 -11.21 -5.49
C LEU A 228 23.39 -11.63 -4.28
N ASP A 229 24.68 -11.32 -4.28
CA ASP A 229 25.60 -11.69 -3.20
C ASP A 229 25.33 -10.88 -1.92
N GLU A 230 24.75 -9.66 -2.06
CA GLU A 230 24.38 -8.80 -0.93
C GLU A 230 23.01 -9.15 -0.33
N LEU A 231 22.25 -10.05 -0.97
CA LEU A 231 20.84 -10.30 -0.64
C LEU A 231 20.65 -10.75 0.81
N LEU A 232 21.44 -11.71 1.30
CA LEU A 232 21.28 -12.25 2.66
C LEU A 232 21.54 -11.20 3.74
N ASN A 233 22.56 -10.35 3.53
CA ASN A 233 22.86 -9.27 4.47
C ASN A 233 21.76 -8.19 4.45
N THR A 234 21.29 -7.81 3.26
CA THR A 234 20.20 -6.85 3.11
C THR A 234 18.89 -7.38 3.73
N TYR A 235 18.57 -8.65 3.55
CA TYR A 235 17.42 -9.29 4.16
C TYR A 235 17.44 -9.20 5.69
N SER A 236 18.59 -9.48 6.32
CA SER A 236 18.76 -9.37 7.77
C SER A 236 18.53 -7.93 8.26
N GLN A 237 19.05 -6.92 7.55
CA GLN A 237 18.81 -5.51 7.88
C GLN A 237 17.33 -5.12 7.76
N MET A 238 16.65 -5.63 6.73
CA MET A 238 15.20 -5.39 6.56
C MET A 238 14.37 -5.97 7.70
N LEU A 239 14.71 -7.16 8.21
CA LEU A 239 14.04 -7.76 9.38
C LEU A 239 14.23 -6.93 10.65
N GLU A 240 15.34 -6.20 10.77
CA GLU A 240 15.61 -5.29 11.88
C GLU A 240 14.96 -3.90 11.68
N GLY A 241 14.24 -3.69 10.59
CA GLY A 241 13.57 -2.42 10.28
C GLY A 241 14.53 -1.29 9.84
N LYS A 242 15.71 -1.68 9.33
CA LYS A 242 16.75 -0.77 8.81
C LYS A 242 16.62 -0.58 7.31
#